data_98409bbce5c1b798035d1975c96d2c07
#
_entry.id   98409bbce5c1b798035d1975c96d2c07
#
_cell.length_a   1.000
_cell.length_b   1.000
_cell.length_c   1.000
_cell.angle_alpha   90.00
_cell.angle_beta   90.00
_cell.angle_gamma   90.00
#
_symmetry.space_group_name_H-M   'P 1'
#
loop_
_entity.id
_entity.type
_entity.pdbx_description
1 polymer ?
#
loop_
_entity_poly.entity_id
_entity_poly.type
_entity_poly.pdbx_seq_one_letter_code
_entity_poly.pdbx_strand_id
1 'polypeptide(L)'
;MSDLAKIPVTVITGFLGAGKTTLIRHLMQNPQGKRLAILVNEFGSLGVDGDILKSCADANCPVENIVELANGCICCTVADDFIPTIEALMALPVRPDHIIIETSGLALPKPLLKAFDWPAIRSRITVDGVITLADAEAVAAGRFAPDLDAVAAQRLADPSIDHETPLAEVFEDQISCADIVLLSKADLAGDAGLATARAVIEAEAPRKLPILAMTEGVIDPRLILGLNARAEDDIAARPSHHDGHDDHEHDDFDTVVIDLPDIADPDVLVAAIEKLAHEQNILRVKGYVAVVGKPMRLLVQAVGARVRYQYDRPWGDQPRISRLVVIAEHHHVDRAAIRAVLGA
;
A
#
# COMPACT_ATOMS: atom_id res chain seq x y z
N MET A 1 -21.98 15.89 -2.10
CA MET A 1 -20.58 16.35 -2.27
C MET A 1 -20.30 16.37 -3.77
N SER A 2 -19.49 17.32 -4.26
CA SER A 2 -19.20 17.38 -5.70
C SER A 2 -18.42 16.12 -6.08
N ASP A 3 -18.75 15.52 -7.21
CA ASP A 3 -18.14 14.30 -7.79
C ASP A 3 -16.61 14.43 -8.05
N LEU A 4 -16.06 15.60 -7.78
CA LEU A 4 -14.66 15.99 -8.02
C LEU A 4 -13.79 16.02 -6.74
N ALA A 5 -14.37 15.80 -5.55
CA ALA A 5 -13.57 15.77 -4.33
C ALA A 5 -12.75 14.47 -4.25
N LYS A 6 -11.45 14.58 -3.94
CA LYS A 6 -10.62 13.40 -3.66
C LYS A 6 -11.16 12.64 -2.45
N ILE A 7 -11.06 11.30 -2.48
CA ILE A 7 -11.37 10.49 -1.31
C ILE A 7 -10.15 10.50 -0.38
N PRO A 8 -10.33 10.84 0.90
CA PRO A 8 -9.27 10.71 1.89
C PRO A 8 -8.96 9.25 2.20
N VAL A 9 -7.68 8.94 2.38
CA VAL A 9 -7.16 7.62 2.73
C VAL A 9 -6.37 7.72 4.01
N THR A 10 -6.73 6.94 5.04
CA THR A 10 -5.90 6.78 6.24
C THR A 10 -5.12 5.47 6.14
N VAL A 11 -3.79 5.57 6.25
CA VAL A 11 -2.89 4.42 6.30
C VAL A 11 -2.66 4.05 7.76
N ILE A 12 -2.93 2.79 8.12
CA ILE A 12 -2.71 2.24 9.46
C ILE A 12 -1.57 1.24 9.38
N THR A 13 -0.47 1.51 10.08
CA THR A 13 0.73 0.68 10.14
C THR A 13 1.11 0.35 11.58
N GLY A 14 2.12 -0.48 11.78
CA GLY A 14 2.61 -0.92 13.07
C GLY A 14 2.83 -2.43 13.11
N PHE A 15 3.68 -2.91 13.99
CA PHE A 15 4.09 -4.31 14.09
C PHE A 15 2.93 -5.30 14.30
N LEU A 16 3.21 -6.57 14.06
CA LEU A 16 2.27 -7.67 14.34
C LEU A 16 1.85 -7.63 15.81
N GLY A 17 0.55 -7.73 16.06
CA GLY A 17 -0.01 -7.69 17.41
C GLY A 17 -0.12 -6.29 18.03
N ALA A 18 0.25 -5.22 17.32
CA ALA A 18 0.08 -3.84 17.79
C ALA A 18 -1.39 -3.37 17.88
N GLY A 19 -2.35 -4.15 17.36
CA GLY A 19 -3.78 -3.87 17.49
C GLY A 19 -4.41 -3.12 16.30
N LYS A 20 -3.79 -3.18 15.11
CA LYS A 20 -4.29 -2.54 13.88
C LYS A 20 -5.71 -2.97 13.53
N THR A 21 -5.95 -4.26 13.41
CA THR A 21 -7.26 -4.84 13.09
C THR A 21 -8.32 -4.50 14.16
N THR A 22 -7.91 -4.44 15.44
CA THR A 22 -8.81 -4.04 16.54
C THR A 22 -9.24 -2.58 16.41
N LEU A 23 -8.31 -1.69 16.06
CA LEU A 23 -8.62 -0.28 15.77
C LEU A 23 -9.56 -0.15 14.57
N ILE A 24 -9.27 -0.85 13.47
CA ILE A 24 -10.10 -0.79 12.26
C ILE A 24 -11.53 -1.25 12.57
N ARG A 25 -11.69 -2.32 13.32
CA ARG A 25 -13.01 -2.79 13.78
C ARG A 25 -13.75 -1.71 14.59
N HIS A 26 -13.06 -1.01 15.50
CA HIS A 26 -13.63 0.10 16.24
C HIS A 26 -14.09 1.24 15.31
N LEU A 27 -13.29 1.60 14.30
CA LEU A 27 -13.64 2.62 13.31
C LEU A 27 -14.85 2.22 12.47
N MET A 28 -14.94 0.95 12.05
CA MET A 28 -16.11 0.43 11.33
C MET A 28 -17.39 0.54 12.15
N GLN A 29 -17.30 0.26 13.45
CA GLN A 29 -18.45 0.39 14.39
C GLN A 29 -18.79 1.85 14.70
N ASN A 30 -17.86 2.79 14.48
CA ASN A 30 -18.01 4.22 14.78
C ASN A 30 -17.64 5.10 13.57
N PRO A 31 -18.30 4.95 12.41
CA PRO A 31 -17.86 5.53 11.14
C PRO A 31 -18.13 7.04 11.03
N GLN A 32 -18.70 7.68 12.06
CA GLN A 32 -19.01 9.12 12.08
C GLN A 32 -19.88 9.56 10.90
N GLY A 33 -20.80 8.72 10.48
CA GLY A 33 -21.69 8.96 9.34
C GLY A 33 -21.01 8.86 7.96
N LYS A 34 -19.76 8.39 7.91
CA LYS A 34 -19.04 8.15 6.65
C LYS A 34 -19.28 6.72 6.18
N ARG A 35 -19.30 6.54 4.88
CA ARG A 35 -19.18 5.23 4.26
C ARG A 35 -17.71 4.88 4.12
N LEU A 36 -17.28 3.84 4.79
CA LEU A 36 -15.91 3.38 4.80
C LEU A 36 -15.67 2.33 3.71
N ALA A 37 -14.44 2.30 3.19
CA ALA A 37 -13.88 1.13 2.52
C ALA A 37 -12.57 0.74 3.22
N ILE A 38 -12.35 -0.55 3.36
CA ILE A 38 -11.20 -1.11 4.06
C ILE A 38 -10.37 -1.91 3.07
N LEU A 39 -9.09 -1.61 3.00
CA LEU A 39 -8.11 -2.37 2.25
C LEU A 39 -7.16 -3.05 3.24
N VAL A 40 -7.23 -4.37 3.32
CA VAL A 40 -6.39 -5.16 4.22
C VAL A 40 -5.24 -5.75 3.43
N ASN A 41 -4.04 -5.46 3.86
CA ASN A 41 -2.84 -6.06 3.33
C ASN A 41 -2.26 -7.02 4.37
N GLU A 42 -2.83 -8.23 4.44
CA GLU A 42 -2.34 -9.29 5.31
C GLU A 42 -1.53 -10.30 4.49
N PHE A 43 -0.33 -10.61 4.98
CA PHE A 43 0.46 -11.72 4.46
C PHE A 43 0.23 -12.96 5.35
N GLY A 44 -0.31 -14.03 4.75
CA GLY A 44 -0.51 -15.28 5.45
C GLY A 44 -1.69 -16.09 4.91
N SER A 45 -1.63 -17.39 5.10
CA SER A 45 -2.52 -18.38 4.48
C SER A 45 -3.96 -18.42 5.06
N LEU A 46 -4.38 -17.51 5.91
CA LEU A 46 -5.63 -17.69 6.65
C LEU A 46 -6.64 -16.53 6.56
N GLY A 47 -6.29 -15.37 5.98
CA GLY A 47 -7.26 -14.28 5.82
C GLY A 47 -8.06 -13.92 7.10
N VAL A 48 -7.47 -14.18 8.28
CA VAL A 48 -8.21 -14.12 9.56
C VAL A 48 -8.66 -12.70 9.87
N ASP A 49 -7.79 -11.72 9.60
CA ASP A 49 -8.12 -10.32 9.87
C ASP A 49 -9.22 -9.83 8.93
N GLY A 50 -9.14 -10.17 7.64
CA GLY A 50 -10.19 -9.86 6.69
C GLY A 50 -11.53 -10.53 7.01
N ASP A 51 -11.53 -11.80 7.43
CA ASP A 51 -12.74 -12.50 7.85
C ASP A 51 -13.36 -11.88 9.11
N ILE A 52 -12.52 -11.47 10.08
CA ILE A 52 -12.97 -10.73 11.27
C ILE A 52 -13.63 -9.41 10.86
N LEU A 53 -13.03 -8.65 9.96
CA LEU A 53 -13.58 -7.38 9.49
C LEU A 53 -14.86 -7.58 8.69
N LYS A 54 -14.92 -8.57 7.79
CA LYS A 54 -16.14 -8.93 7.05
C LYS A 54 -17.29 -9.32 7.96
N SER A 55 -17.01 -9.97 9.09
CA SER A 55 -18.04 -10.29 10.09
C SER A 55 -18.61 -9.06 10.80
N CYS A 56 -17.91 -7.93 10.77
CA CYS A 56 -18.33 -6.64 11.33
C CYS A 56 -18.99 -5.71 10.31
N ALA A 57 -19.14 -6.14 9.04
CA ALA A 57 -19.70 -5.33 7.97
C ALA A 57 -21.13 -4.90 8.25
N ASP A 58 -21.46 -3.65 7.91
CA ASP A 58 -22.77 -3.03 8.05
C ASP A 58 -23.13 -2.11 6.87
N ALA A 59 -24.17 -1.30 7.00
CA ALA A 59 -24.60 -0.38 5.96
C ALA A 59 -23.58 0.75 5.66
N ASN A 60 -22.68 1.07 6.59
CA ASN A 60 -21.66 2.10 6.43
C ASN A 60 -20.34 1.53 5.85
N CYS A 61 -20.12 0.23 6.09
CA CYS A 61 -18.99 -0.50 5.49
C CYS A 61 -19.49 -1.88 5.05
N PRO A 62 -20.17 -2.00 3.92
CA PRO A 62 -20.67 -3.29 3.42
C PRO A 62 -19.51 -4.20 3.01
N VAL A 63 -19.78 -5.52 2.97
CA VAL A 63 -18.74 -6.54 2.70
C VAL A 63 -17.96 -6.27 1.41
N GLU A 64 -18.64 -5.77 0.38
CA GLU A 64 -18.03 -5.43 -0.91
C GLU A 64 -17.02 -4.26 -0.83
N ASN A 65 -17.05 -3.48 0.25
CA ASN A 65 -16.10 -2.41 0.52
C ASN A 65 -14.87 -2.90 1.32
N ILE A 66 -14.85 -4.17 1.72
CA ILE A 66 -13.71 -4.78 2.43
C ILE A 66 -12.95 -5.65 1.43
N VAL A 67 -11.76 -5.20 1.04
CA VAL A 67 -10.93 -5.85 0.04
C VAL A 67 -9.64 -6.34 0.69
N GLU A 68 -9.34 -7.61 0.48
CA GLU A 68 -8.06 -8.22 0.86
C GLU A 68 -7.14 -8.27 -0.35
N LEU A 69 -5.90 -7.88 -0.18
CA LEU A 69 -4.86 -8.06 -1.21
C LEU A 69 -4.19 -9.41 -1.03
N ALA A 70 -4.30 -10.26 -2.03
CA ALA A 70 -3.93 -11.68 -1.95
C ALA A 70 -2.41 -11.96 -2.17
N ASN A 71 -1.61 -10.98 -2.61
CA ASN A 71 -0.29 -11.25 -3.19
C ASN A 71 0.87 -10.54 -2.49
N GLY A 72 0.94 -10.58 -1.17
CA GLY A 72 2.11 -10.06 -0.43
C GLY A 72 2.02 -8.59 -0.04
N CYS A 73 3.13 -8.03 0.41
CA CYS A 73 3.18 -6.67 0.94
C CYS A 73 2.79 -5.62 -0.11
N ILE A 74 1.82 -4.76 0.22
CA ILE A 74 1.36 -3.67 -0.65
C ILE A 74 2.51 -2.75 -1.09
N CYS A 75 3.57 -2.65 -0.29
CA CYS A 75 4.77 -1.87 -0.61
C CYS A 75 5.56 -2.45 -1.79
N CYS A 76 5.52 -3.77 -2.01
CA CYS A 76 6.24 -4.45 -3.08
C CYS A 76 5.37 -4.73 -4.32
N THR A 77 4.04 -4.86 -4.16
CA THR A 77 3.08 -5.14 -5.24
C THR A 77 2.21 -3.95 -5.59
N VAL A 78 2.64 -2.74 -5.24
CA VAL A 78 1.87 -1.50 -5.40
C VAL A 78 1.29 -1.34 -6.80
N ALA A 79 2.07 -1.61 -7.84
CA ALA A 79 1.62 -1.44 -9.22
C ALA A 79 0.62 -2.51 -9.66
N ASP A 80 0.74 -3.73 -9.14
CA ASP A 80 0.01 -4.89 -9.64
C ASP A 80 -1.37 -5.06 -9.00
N ASP A 81 -1.46 -4.82 -7.70
CA ASP A 81 -2.67 -5.09 -6.92
C ASP A 81 -3.32 -3.82 -6.36
N PHE A 82 -2.52 -2.82 -5.97
CA PHE A 82 -3.03 -1.60 -5.35
C PHE A 82 -3.82 -0.72 -6.32
N ILE A 83 -3.27 -0.41 -7.51
CA ILE A 83 -3.96 0.46 -8.48
C ILE A 83 -5.28 -0.18 -8.95
N PRO A 84 -5.32 -1.45 -9.40
CA PRO A 84 -6.58 -2.07 -9.80
C PRO A 84 -7.61 -2.12 -8.66
N THR A 85 -7.14 -2.30 -7.42
CA THR A 85 -8.03 -2.33 -6.26
C THR A 85 -8.63 -0.96 -5.97
N ILE A 86 -7.81 0.10 -5.99
CA ILE A 86 -8.32 1.47 -5.85
C ILE A 86 -9.30 1.81 -6.99
N GLU A 87 -8.99 1.44 -8.22
CA GLU A 87 -9.90 1.64 -9.36
C GLU A 87 -11.23 0.90 -9.17
N ALA A 88 -11.19 -0.34 -8.65
CA ALA A 88 -12.41 -1.10 -8.35
C ALA A 88 -13.25 -0.44 -7.26
N LEU A 89 -12.63 0.03 -6.18
CA LEU A 89 -13.33 0.78 -5.11
C LEU A 89 -13.95 2.08 -5.64
N MET A 90 -13.26 2.76 -6.57
CA MET A 90 -13.77 3.99 -7.20
C MET A 90 -14.91 3.74 -8.18
N ALA A 91 -15.02 2.52 -8.72
CA ALA A 91 -16.07 2.11 -9.64
C ALA A 91 -17.33 1.56 -8.94
N LEU A 92 -17.32 1.48 -7.60
CA LEU A 92 -18.49 1.04 -6.84
C LEU A 92 -19.70 1.94 -7.11
N PRO A 93 -20.93 1.39 -7.16
CA PRO A 93 -22.16 2.16 -7.38
C PRO A 93 -22.36 3.30 -6.37
N VAL A 94 -21.88 3.09 -5.15
CA VAL A 94 -21.84 4.11 -4.12
C VAL A 94 -20.40 4.26 -3.65
N ARG A 95 -19.82 5.38 -3.99
CA ARG A 95 -18.42 5.72 -3.69
C ARG A 95 -18.21 5.84 -2.19
N PRO A 96 -17.12 5.29 -1.61
CA PRO A 96 -16.79 5.47 -0.20
C PRO A 96 -16.45 6.95 0.09
N ASP A 97 -16.75 7.39 1.30
CA ASP A 97 -16.38 8.74 1.79
C ASP A 97 -14.97 8.76 2.37
N HIS A 98 -14.43 7.59 2.75
CA HIS A 98 -13.10 7.43 3.32
C HIS A 98 -12.59 5.99 3.09
N ILE A 99 -11.32 5.84 2.79
CA ILE A 99 -10.65 4.54 2.65
C ILE A 99 -9.67 4.39 3.81
N ILE A 100 -9.65 3.20 4.42
CA ILE A 100 -8.66 2.82 5.43
C ILE A 100 -7.80 1.70 4.83
N ILE A 101 -6.49 1.86 4.88
CA ILE A 101 -5.54 0.86 4.40
C ILE A 101 -4.78 0.32 5.60
N GLU A 102 -4.90 -0.97 5.87
CA GLU A 102 -4.05 -1.67 6.83
C GLU A 102 -2.81 -2.21 6.12
N THR A 103 -1.63 -1.90 6.62
CA THR A 103 -0.39 -2.49 6.11
C THR A 103 -0.01 -3.74 6.90
N SER A 104 0.76 -4.62 6.27
CA SER A 104 1.45 -5.71 6.97
C SER A 104 2.30 -5.18 8.13
N GLY A 105 2.50 -6.01 9.17
CA GLY A 105 3.25 -5.64 10.36
C GLY A 105 4.71 -5.25 10.12
N LEU A 106 5.31 -5.73 9.04
CA LEU A 106 6.69 -5.46 8.66
C LEU A 106 6.80 -4.55 7.43
N ALA A 107 5.67 -4.00 6.96
CA ALA A 107 5.67 -3.10 5.81
C ALA A 107 6.30 -1.75 6.14
N LEU A 108 7.06 -1.24 5.18
CA LEU A 108 7.56 0.13 5.18
C LEU A 108 6.47 1.04 4.59
N PRO A 109 5.99 2.07 5.30
CA PRO A 109 4.89 2.90 4.78
C PRO A 109 5.30 3.77 3.59
N LYS A 110 6.56 4.18 3.50
CA LYS A 110 7.03 5.15 2.50
C LYS A 110 6.84 4.72 1.05
N PRO A 111 7.13 3.48 0.64
CA PRO A 111 6.83 2.99 -0.72
C PRO A 111 5.34 3.09 -1.06
N LEU A 112 4.46 2.76 -0.11
CA LEU A 112 3.02 2.94 -0.29
C LEU A 112 2.65 4.41 -0.48
N LEU A 113 3.22 5.33 0.32
CA LEU A 113 2.96 6.77 0.18
C LEU A 113 3.41 7.29 -1.19
N LYS A 114 4.57 6.84 -1.70
CA LYS A 114 5.04 7.16 -3.06
C LYS A 114 4.02 6.77 -4.14
N ALA A 115 3.27 5.67 -3.94
CA ALA A 115 2.27 5.22 -4.91
C ALA A 115 1.08 6.18 -5.05
N PHE A 116 0.78 6.98 -4.03
CA PHE A 116 -0.27 7.99 -4.10
C PHE A 116 0.09 9.17 -5.02
N ASP A 117 1.37 9.34 -5.36
CA ASP A 117 1.83 10.35 -6.33
C ASP A 117 1.53 9.97 -7.79
N TRP A 118 1.14 8.73 -8.05
CA TRP A 118 0.85 8.31 -9.43
C TRP A 118 -0.35 9.06 -9.99
N PRO A 119 -0.27 9.60 -11.22
CA PRO A 119 -1.28 10.49 -11.80
C PRO A 119 -2.69 9.91 -11.80
N ALA A 120 -2.83 8.59 -12.02
CA ALA A 120 -4.13 7.91 -12.03
C ALA A 120 -4.80 7.92 -10.63
N ILE A 121 -4.01 7.88 -9.56
CA ILE A 121 -4.44 7.83 -8.17
C ILE A 121 -4.54 9.25 -7.60
N ARG A 122 -3.48 10.05 -7.75
CA ARG A 122 -3.36 11.40 -7.18
C ARG A 122 -4.52 12.33 -7.54
N SER A 123 -5.13 12.15 -8.71
CA SER A 123 -6.29 12.95 -9.13
C SER A 123 -7.58 12.60 -8.37
N ARG A 124 -7.68 11.43 -7.74
CA ARG A 124 -8.91 10.87 -7.19
C ARG A 124 -8.89 10.68 -5.69
N ILE A 125 -7.72 10.42 -5.10
CA ILE A 125 -7.53 10.16 -3.67
C ILE A 125 -6.40 11.01 -3.11
N THR A 126 -6.33 11.10 -1.78
CA THR A 126 -5.27 11.82 -1.05
C THR A 126 -5.03 11.11 0.27
N VAL A 127 -3.80 11.10 0.75
CA VAL A 127 -3.47 10.49 2.06
C VAL A 127 -3.89 11.47 3.16
N ASP A 128 -4.97 11.11 3.85
CA ASP A 128 -5.51 11.89 4.97
C ASP A 128 -4.56 11.90 6.17
N GLY A 129 -3.87 10.79 6.39
CA GLY A 129 -2.84 10.64 7.41
C GLY A 129 -2.31 9.23 7.52
N VAL A 130 -1.12 9.11 8.12
CA VAL A 130 -0.46 7.86 8.48
C VAL A 130 -0.52 7.69 9.99
N ILE A 131 -1.18 6.62 10.43
CA ILE A 131 -1.36 6.28 11.83
C ILE A 131 -0.50 5.06 12.15
N THR A 132 0.51 5.26 12.99
CA THR A 132 1.38 4.17 13.43
C THR A 132 0.96 3.68 14.80
N LEU A 133 0.71 2.37 14.93
CA LEU A 133 0.43 1.73 16.21
C LEU A 133 1.71 1.13 16.80
N ALA A 134 1.99 1.47 18.05
CA ALA A 134 3.07 0.88 18.84
C ALA A 134 2.47 0.27 20.11
N ASP A 135 2.80 -0.99 20.39
CA ASP A 135 2.41 -1.67 21.62
C ASP A 135 3.17 -1.05 22.80
N ALA A 136 2.47 -0.34 23.68
CA ALA A 136 3.09 0.42 24.75
C ALA A 136 3.85 -0.47 25.74
N GLU A 137 3.33 -1.67 26.04
CA GLU A 137 4.00 -2.63 26.93
C GLU A 137 5.30 -3.16 26.30
N ALA A 138 5.22 -3.55 25.02
CA ALA A 138 6.38 -4.08 24.28
C ALA A 138 7.47 -3.01 24.14
N VAL A 139 7.11 -1.78 23.75
CA VAL A 139 8.06 -0.66 23.58
C VAL A 139 8.70 -0.27 24.91
N ALA A 140 7.93 -0.20 25.99
CA ALA A 140 8.45 0.08 27.33
C ALA A 140 9.44 -1.01 27.80
N ALA A 141 9.28 -2.25 27.34
CA ALA A 141 10.18 -3.37 27.62
C ALA A 141 11.36 -3.48 26.62
N GLY A 142 11.56 -2.47 25.74
CA GLY A 142 12.62 -2.47 24.71
C GLY A 142 12.39 -3.46 23.58
N ARG A 143 11.13 -3.79 23.28
CA ARG A 143 10.72 -4.69 22.19
C ARG A 143 9.83 -3.94 21.21
N PHE A 144 9.80 -4.34 19.94
CA PHE A 144 8.97 -3.71 18.91
C PHE A 144 7.60 -4.36 18.79
N ALA A 145 7.46 -5.61 19.23
CA ALA A 145 6.23 -6.39 19.17
C ALA A 145 6.06 -7.23 20.43
N PRO A 146 4.83 -7.63 20.80
CA PRO A 146 4.57 -8.48 21.95
C PRO A 146 5.14 -9.90 21.76
N ASP A 147 5.16 -10.42 20.55
CA ASP A 147 5.62 -11.78 20.18
C ASP A 147 6.65 -11.68 19.05
N LEU A 148 7.93 -11.78 19.43
CA LEU A 148 9.05 -11.74 18.49
C LEU A 148 9.19 -13.01 17.65
N ASP A 149 8.74 -14.17 18.16
CA ASP A 149 8.77 -15.43 17.42
C ASP A 149 7.72 -15.41 16.29
N ALA A 150 6.54 -14.84 16.56
CA ALA A 150 5.51 -14.62 15.53
C ALA A 150 5.98 -13.64 14.46
N VAL A 151 6.70 -12.57 14.83
CA VAL A 151 7.30 -11.61 13.88
C VAL A 151 8.35 -12.30 13.02
N ALA A 152 9.21 -13.12 13.61
CA ALA A 152 10.22 -13.88 12.87
C ALA A 152 9.57 -14.90 11.91
N ALA A 153 8.51 -15.56 12.34
CA ALA A 153 7.75 -16.48 11.48
C ALA A 153 7.08 -15.74 10.30
N GLN A 154 6.48 -14.60 10.55
CA GLN A 154 5.89 -13.74 9.50
C GLN A 154 6.97 -13.32 8.50
N ARG A 155 8.12 -12.88 8.99
CA ARG A 155 9.24 -12.46 8.14
C ARG A 155 9.71 -13.60 7.22
N LEU A 156 9.86 -14.81 7.73
CA LEU A 156 10.26 -15.98 6.95
C LEU A 156 9.20 -16.42 5.92
N ALA A 157 7.93 -16.16 6.21
CA ALA A 157 6.83 -16.55 5.34
C ALA A 157 6.58 -15.56 4.19
N ASP A 158 7.00 -14.31 4.33
CA ASP A 158 6.78 -13.25 3.32
C ASP A 158 8.01 -13.08 2.42
N PRO A 159 7.98 -13.57 1.17
CA PRO A 159 9.10 -13.44 0.24
C PRO A 159 9.28 -12.01 -0.29
N SER A 160 8.36 -11.11 0.00
CA SER A 160 8.41 -9.71 -0.43
C SER A 160 9.11 -8.80 0.59
N ILE A 161 9.46 -9.33 1.77
CA ILE A 161 10.15 -8.59 2.81
C ILE A 161 11.65 -8.86 2.70
N ASP A 162 12.45 -7.80 2.75
CA ASP A 162 13.89 -7.94 2.94
C ASP A 162 14.18 -8.60 4.30
N HIS A 163 14.74 -9.81 4.25
CA HIS A 163 15.05 -10.59 5.44
C HIS A 163 16.26 -10.06 6.22
N GLU A 164 17.00 -9.12 5.68
CA GLU A 164 18.21 -8.57 6.28
C GLU A 164 17.94 -7.25 7.03
N THR A 165 16.86 -6.50 6.72
CA THR A 165 16.54 -5.25 7.40
C THR A 165 16.32 -5.46 8.90
N PRO A 166 17.06 -4.81 9.80
CA PRO A 166 16.84 -4.91 11.23
C PRO A 166 15.42 -4.47 11.64
N LEU A 167 14.80 -5.18 12.59
CA LEU A 167 13.45 -4.80 13.07
C LEU A 167 13.42 -3.39 13.67
N ALA A 168 14.55 -2.91 14.21
CA ALA A 168 14.68 -1.55 14.72
C ALA A 168 14.48 -0.52 13.62
N GLU A 169 15.10 -0.72 12.46
CA GLU A 169 14.96 0.18 11.28
C GLU A 169 13.53 0.20 10.75
N VAL A 170 12.86 -0.97 10.69
CA VAL A 170 11.44 -1.03 10.32
C VAL A 170 10.58 -0.21 11.29
N PHE A 171 10.88 -0.30 12.60
CA PHE A 171 10.15 0.46 13.62
C PHE A 171 10.38 1.97 13.46
N GLU A 172 11.63 2.38 13.30
CA GLU A 172 12.02 3.78 13.09
C GLU A 172 11.37 4.35 11.82
N ASP A 173 11.37 3.60 10.72
CA ASP A 173 10.72 3.99 9.46
C ASP A 173 9.21 4.14 9.61
N GLN A 174 8.55 3.24 10.35
CA GLN A 174 7.13 3.36 10.64
C GLN A 174 6.82 4.61 11.49
N ILE A 175 7.66 4.94 12.47
CA ILE A 175 7.52 6.16 13.28
C ILE A 175 7.81 7.41 12.44
N SER A 176 8.85 7.39 11.62
CA SER A 176 9.24 8.51 10.76
C SER A 176 8.15 8.88 9.76
N CYS A 177 7.42 7.90 9.25
CA CYS A 177 6.32 8.11 8.34
C CYS A 177 5.02 8.57 9.02
N ALA A 178 4.90 8.44 10.35
CA ALA A 178 3.66 8.72 11.07
C ALA A 178 3.25 10.20 11.06
N ASP A 179 1.96 10.46 11.01
CA ASP A 179 1.35 11.73 11.39
C ASP A 179 0.87 11.71 12.83
N ILE A 180 0.44 10.54 13.30
CA ILE A 180 0.06 10.28 14.69
C ILE A 180 0.59 8.90 15.09
N VAL A 181 1.09 8.78 16.31
CA VAL A 181 1.41 7.49 16.93
C VAL A 181 0.37 7.15 17.98
N LEU A 182 -0.19 5.95 17.91
CA LEU A 182 -1.07 5.39 18.91
C LEU A 182 -0.31 4.38 19.77
N LEU A 183 -0.13 4.67 21.04
CA LEU A 183 0.37 3.74 22.05
C LEU A 183 -0.80 2.82 22.45
N SER A 184 -0.86 1.66 21.84
CA SER A 184 -1.88 0.66 22.12
C SER A 184 -1.60 -0.10 23.42
N LYS A 185 -2.61 -0.81 23.92
CA LYS A 185 -2.53 -1.58 25.18
C LYS A 185 -2.05 -0.74 26.37
N ALA A 186 -2.53 0.49 26.42
CA ALA A 186 -2.16 1.45 27.46
C ALA A 186 -2.49 0.96 28.88
N ASP A 187 -3.56 0.17 28.99
CA ASP A 187 -4.01 -0.51 30.21
C ASP A 187 -3.00 -1.52 30.72
N LEU A 188 -2.29 -2.22 29.84
CA LEU A 188 -1.27 -3.21 30.20
C LEU A 188 0.06 -2.55 30.58
N ALA A 189 0.43 -1.46 29.90
CA ALA A 189 1.67 -0.74 30.17
C ALA A 189 1.66 0.03 31.49
N GLY A 190 0.50 0.52 31.90
CA GLY A 190 0.35 1.44 33.02
C GLY A 190 1.06 2.79 32.82
N ASP A 191 0.95 3.71 33.78
CA ASP A 191 1.45 5.09 33.62
C ASP A 191 2.98 5.13 33.40
N ALA A 192 3.75 4.33 34.14
CA ALA A 192 5.20 4.29 34.01
C ALA A 192 5.64 3.71 32.65
N GLY A 193 5.00 2.63 32.18
CA GLY A 193 5.25 2.04 30.88
C GLY A 193 4.87 2.99 29.75
N LEU A 194 3.73 3.66 29.85
CA LEU A 194 3.32 4.68 28.88
C LEU A 194 4.32 5.84 28.79
N ALA A 195 4.83 6.33 29.93
CA ALA A 195 5.84 7.38 29.94
C ALA A 195 7.14 6.92 29.25
N THR A 196 7.58 5.68 29.53
CA THR A 196 8.75 5.08 28.89
C THR A 196 8.55 4.90 27.40
N ALA A 197 7.44 4.31 26.98
CA ALA A 197 7.13 4.10 25.56
C ALA A 197 7.05 5.43 24.79
N ARG A 198 6.45 6.46 25.40
CA ARG A 198 6.40 7.80 24.83
C ARG A 198 7.80 8.38 24.61
N ALA A 199 8.68 8.27 25.60
CA ALA A 199 10.05 8.76 25.50
C ALA A 199 10.84 8.06 24.38
N VAL A 200 10.64 6.75 24.20
CA VAL A 200 11.24 5.98 23.08
C VAL A 200 10.74 6.54 21.75
N ILE A 201 9.41 6.67 21.57
CA ILE A 201 8.84 7.20 20.32
C ILE A 201 9.33 8.63 20.05
N GLU A 202 9.40 9.49 21.08
CA GLU A 202 9.89 10.87 20.91
C GLU A 202 11.38 10.92 20.53
N ALA A 203 12.17 9.94 20.94
CA ALA A 203 13.58 9.84 20.57
C ALA A 203 13.80 9.39 19.12
N GLU A 204 12.95 8.47 18.63
CA GLU A 204 13.00 7.95 17.26
C GLU A 204 12.35 8.90 16.25
N ALA A 205 11.38 9.72 16.67
CA ALA A 205 10.64 10.56 15.77
C ALA A 205 11.51 11.71 15.20
N PRO A 206 11.62 11.87 13.86
CA PRO A 206 12.41 12.94 13.25
C PRO A 206 11.79 14.32 13.45
N ARG A 207 10.54 14.36 13.88
CA ARG A 207 9.76 15.57 14.15
C ARG A 207 8.84 15.35 15.35
N LYS A 208 8.34 16.44 15.92
CA LYS A 208 7.34 16.35 16.98
C LYS A 208 6.03 15.76 16.44
N LEU A 209 5.63 14.62 16.98
CA LEU A 209 4.42 13.89 16.62
C LEU A 209 3.40 13.91 17.77
N PRO A 210 2.10 13.99 17.49
CA PRO A 210 1.06 13.63 18.46
C PRO A 210 1.18 12.15 18.83
N ILE A 211 1.28 11.85 20.12
CA ILE A 211 1.31 10.49 20.65
C ILE A 211 0.12 10.32 21.59
N LEU A 212 -0.80 9.42 21.24
CA LEU A 212 -2.04 9.20 21.97
C LEU A 212 -2.06 7.79 22.56
N ALA A 213 -2.54 7.67 23.78
CA ALA A 213 -2.76 6.36 24.40
C ALA A 213 -4.10 5.77 23.93
N MET A 214 -4.11 4.46 23.70
CA MET A 214 -5.28 3.71 23.26
C MET A 214 -5.41 2.39 24.01
N THR A 215 -6.60 2.12 24.51
CA THR A 215 -6.96 0.87 25.20
C THR A 215 -7.99 0.11 24.39
N GLU A 216 -7.80 -1.19 24.20
CA GLU A 216 -8.73 -2.09 23.48
C GLU A 216 -9.11 -1.61 22.07
N GLY A 217 -8.25 -0.86 21.41
CA GLY A 217 -8.52 -0.28 20.09
C GLY A 217 -9.48 0.90 20.09
N VAL A 218 -9.91 1.38 21.26
CA VAL A 218 -10.89 2.46 21.41
C VAL A 218 -10.18 3.81 21.39
N ILE A 219 -10.56 4.65 20.43
CA ILE A 219 -10.14 6.04 20.32
C ILE A 219 -11.26 6.84 19.63
N ASP A 220 -11.36 8.14 19.89
CA ASP A 220 -12.29 8.99 19.16
C ASP A 220 -11.87 9.05 17.67
N PRO A 221 -12.71 8.56 16.73
CA PRO A 221 -12.37 8.56 15.31
C PRO A 221 -12.00 9.95 14.75
N ARG A 222 -12.53 11.03 15.36
CA ARG A 222 -12.24 12.41 14.93
C ARG A 222 -10.78 12.81 15.15
N LEU A 223 -10.05 12.08 15.99
CA LEU A 223 -8.62 12.32 16.23
C LEU A 223 -7.71 11.72 15.15
N ILE A 224 -8.22 10.77 14.36
CA ILE A 224 -7.42 10.00 13.41
C ILE A 224 -8.01 9.97 11.99
N LEU A 225 -9.24 10.43 11.80
CA LEU A 225 -9.88 10.56 10.49
C LEU A 225 -10.16 12.03 10.18
N GLY A 226 -9.80 12.48 8.99
CA GLY A 226 -9.97 13.87 8.55
C GLY A 226 -8.80 14.76 8.94
N LEU A 227 -7.60 14.23 9.01
CA LEU A 227 -6.36 14.96 9.34
C LEU A 227 -5.96 15.94 8.24
N ASN A 228 -6.28 15.61 6.98
CA ASN A 228 -5.87 16.36 5.78
C ASN A 228 -4.35 16.56 5.70
N ALA A 229 -3.57 15.60 6.18
CA ALA A 229 -2.11 15.68 6.24
C ALA A 229 -1.48 15.74 4.86
N ARG A 230 -2.12 15.15 3.83
CA ARG A 230 -1.58 15.04 2.47
C ARG A 230 -0.18 14.46 2.46
N ALA A 231 -0.01 13.31 3.12
CA ALA A 231 1.28 12.70 3.35
C ALA A 231 2.06 12.41 2.05
N GLU A 232 1.35 12.27 0.93
CA GLU A 232 1.94 12.16 -0.40
C GLU A 232 2.67 13.44 -0.87
N ASP A 233 2.33 14.59 -0.31
CA ASP A 233 2.95 15.89 -0.68
C ASP A 233 4.24 16.17 0.12
N ASP A 234 4.45 15.50 1.28
CA ASP A 234 5.59 15.75 2.18
C ASP A 234 6.50 14.52 2.38
N ILE A 235 6.52 13.59 1.45
CA ILE A 235 7.32 12.35 1.50
C ILE A 235 8.80 12.62 1.80
N ALA A 236 9.34 13.71 1.26
CA ALA A 236 10.73 14.11 1.51
C ALA A 236 11.02 14.51 2.97
N ALA A 237 9.99 14.91 3.73
CA ALA A 237 10.09 15.24 5.15
C ALA A 237 9.92 14.00 6.06
N ARG A 238 9.75 12.81 5.47
CA ARG A 238 9.60 11.52 6.15
C ARG A 238 10.82 10.67 5.86
N PRO A 239 11.92 10.82 6.61
CA PRO A 239 13.14 10.07 6.38
C PRO A 239 12.89 8.57 6.55
N SER A 240 13.66 7.77 5.83
CA SER A 240 13.70 6.32 5.94
C SER A 240 15.15 5.88 5.95
N HIS A 241 15.48 4.79 6.62
CA HIS A 241 16.81 4.20 6.59
C HIS A 241 17.24 3.83 5.18
N HIS A 242 16.27 3.65 4.28
CA HIS A 242 16.48 3.39 2.85
C HIS A 242 16.69 4.67 2.02
N ASP A 243 16.64 5.88 2.63
CA ASP A 243 16.93 7.13 1.93
C ASP A 243 18.46 7.36 1.84
N GLY A 244 19.01 7.29 0.64
CA GLY A 244 20.44 7.62 0.39
C GLY A 244 21.41 6.46 0.49
N HIS A 245 20.96 5.25 0.71
CA HIS A 245 21.73 4.05 0.47
C HIS A 245 21.40 3.53 -0.92
N ASP A 246 22.33 3.71 -1.86
CA ASP A 246 22.22 3.23 -3.26
C ASP A 246 22.29 1.69 -3.38
N ASP A 247 22.23 0.94 -2.27
CA ASP A 247 22.52 -0.48 -2.19
C ASP A 247 21.39 -1.36 -1.61
N HIS A 248 20.15 -0.90 -1.52
CA HIS A 248 19.04 -1.74 -1.04
C HIS A 248 17.95 -1.92 -2.10
N GLU A 249 17.67 -3.16 -2.45
CA GLU A 249 16.88 -3.68 -3.56
C GLU A 249 15.44 -3.13 -3.73
N HIS A 250 14.95 -2.24 -2.87
CA HIS A 250 13.58 -1.71 -2.92
C HIS A 250 13.43 -0.30 -3.52
N ASP A 251 14.51 0.48 -3.59
CA ASP A 251 14.56 1.77 -4.31
C ASP A 251 15.22 1.64 -5.69
N ASP A 252 15.65 0.43 -6.06
CA ASP A 252 16.38 0.15 -7.32
C ASP A 252 15.48 0.03 -8.54
N PHE A 253 14.17 0.26 -8.41
CA PHE A 253 13.23 0.03 -9.49
C PHE A 253 12.48 1.29 -9.90
N ASP A 254 12.55 1.61 -11.18
CA ASP A 254 11.70 2.63 -11.80
C ASP A 254 10.45 1.99 -12.39
N THR A 255 9.28 2.55 -12.04
CA THR A 255 8.02 2.15 -12.64
C THR A 255 7.57 3.17 -13.68
N VAL A 256 7.27 2.69 -14.88
CA VAL A 256 6.77 3.50 -15.99
C VAL A 256 5.42 2.98 -16.44
N VAL A 257 4.40 3.83 -16.38
CA VAL A 257 3.07 3.53 -16.95
C VAL A 257 3.03 4.05 -18.38
N ILE A 258 2.63 3.18 -19.32
CA ILE A 258 2.62 3.48 -20.75
C ILE A 258 1.24 3.17 -21.30
N ASP A 259 0.59 4.19 -21.85
CA ASP A 259 -0.61 4.04 -22.64
C ASP A 259 -0.23 3.79 -24.10
N LEU A 260 -0.81 2.75 -24.68
CA LEU A 260 -0.55 2.30 -26.04
C LEU A 260 -1.78 2.54 -26.94
N PRO A 261 -1.57 2.74 -28.24
CA PRO A 261 -2.66 2.60 -29.21
C PRO A 261 -3.13 1.13 -29.27
N ASP A 262 -4.25 0.88 -29.91
CA ASP A 262 -4.68 -0.47 -30.27
C ASP A 262 -3.59 -1.14 -31.11
N ILE A 263 -3.12 -2.32 -30.71
CA ILE A 263 -2.11 -3.06 -31.45
C ILE A 263 -2.72 -3.93 -32.54
N ALA A 264 -2.04 -4.06 -33.67
CA ALA A 264 -2.50 -4.92 -34.75
C ALA A 264 -2.15 -6.39 -34.51
N ASP A 265 -0.97 -6.66 -33.94
CA ASP A 265 -0.41 -8.01 -33.77
C ASP A 265 0.26 -8.13 -32.38
N PRO A 266 -0.21 -9.05 -31.52
CA PRO A 266 0.41 -9.34 -30.23
C PRO A 266 1.88 -9.75 -30.31
N ASP A 267 2.30 -10.47 -31.35
CA ASP A 267 3.66 -10.97 -31.46
C ASP A 267 4.68 -9.84 -31.70
N VAL A 268 4.24 -8.73 -32.32
CA VAL A 268 5.06 -7.51 -32.45
C VAL A 268 5.29 -6.87 -31.08
N LEU A 269 4.27 -6.83 -30.24
CA LEU A 269 4.40 -6.32 -28.88
C LEU A 269 5.30 -7.22 -28.03
N VAL A 270 5.19 -8.55 -28.18
CA VAL A 270 6.06 -9.50 -27.49
C VAL A 270 7.52 -9.24 -27.85
N ALA A 271 7.84 -9.16 -29.14
CA ALA A 271 9.20 -8.88 -29.61
C ALA A 271 9.74 -7.53 -29.11
N ALA A 272 8.87 -6.51 -29.02
CA ALA A 272 9.23 -5.21 -28.46
C ALA A 272 9.56 -5.30 -26.97
N ILE A 273 8.78 -6.04 -26.17
CA ILE A 273 9.03 -6.24 -24.74
C ILE A 273 10.30 -7.07 -24.53
N GLU A 274 10.52 -8.14 -25.29
CA GLU A 274 11.75 -8.94 -25.24
C GLU A 274 13.01 -8.08 -25.54
N LYS A 275 12.92 -7.23 -26.55
CA LYS A 275 13.98 -6.28 -26.87
C LYS A 275 14.26 -5.32 -25.71
N LEU A 276 13.22 -4.74 -25.12
CA LEU A 276 13.37 -3.84 -23.98
C LEU A 276 13.98 -4.54 -22.76
N ALA A 277 13.61 -5.81 -22.52
CA ALA A 277 14.17 -6.58 -21.41
C ALA A 277 15.69 -6.76 -21.55
N HIS A 278 16.20 -6.88 -22.78
CA HIS A 278 17.63 -6.99 -23.04
C HIS A 278 18.38 -5.65 -23.09
N GLU A 279 17.74 -4.59 -23.57
CA GLU A 279 18.40 -3.30 -23.81
C GLU A 279 18.28 -2.32 -22.62
N GLN A 280 17.23 -2.46 -21.80
CA GLN A 280 16.85 -1.50 -20.74
C GLN A 280 16.71 -2.18 -19.37
N ASN A 281 17.21 -3.39 -19.20
CA ASN A 281 17.08 -4.16 -17.95
C ASN A 281 15.64 -4.15 -17.39
N ILE A 282 14.64 -4.35 -18.26
CA ILE A 282 13.25 -4.44 -17.81
C ILE A 282 13.06 -5.74 -17.04
N LEU A 283 12.62 -5.60 -15.79
CA LEU A 283 12.41 -6.72 -14.89
C LEU A 283 11.00 -7.31 -15.04
N ARG A 284 9.99 -6.44 -15.22
CA ARG A 284 8.61 -6.86 -15.31
C ARG A 284 7.79 -5.95 -16.23
N VAL A 285 6.89 -6.55 -16.98
CA VAL A 285 5.84 -5.83 -17.72
C VAL A 285 4.51 -6.50 -17.43
N LYS A 286 3.48 -5.72 -17.11
CA LYS A 286 2.11 -6.24 -16.93
C LYS A 286 1.08 -5.21 -17.37
N GLY A 287 0.00 -5.67 -17.99
CA GLY A 287 -1.14 -4.81 -18.29
C GLY A 287 -2.08 -5.42 -19.30
N TYR A 288 -3.04 -4.60 -19.72
CA TYR A 288 -4.04 -4.97 -20.73
C TYR A 288 -3.86 -4.14 -21.97
N VAL A 289 -4.02 -4.80 -23.13
CA VAL A 289 -3.86 -4.16 -24.42
C VAL A 289 -5.05 -4.49 -25.31
N ALA A 290 -5.51 -3.50 -26.03
CA ALA A 290 -6.55 -3.67 -27.05
C ALA A 290 -5.92 -4.10 -28.37
N VAL A 291 -6.46 -5.17 -28.93
CA VAL A 291 -6.05 -5.68 -30.25
C VAL A 291 -7.09 -5.29 -31.28
N VAL A 292 -6.65 -4.77 -32.42
CA VAL A 292 -7.52 -4.35 -33.52
C VAL A 292 -8.41 -5.51 -33.95
N GLY A 293 -9.70 -5.26 -34.04
CA GLY A 293 -10.68 -6.25 -34.47
C GLY A 293 -11.02 -7.34 -33.44
N LYS A 294 -10.46 -7.26 -32.21
CA LYS A 294 -10.79 -8.21 -31.12
C LYS A 294 -11.63 -7.54 -30.04
N PRO A 295 -12.75 -8.14 -29.61
CA PRO A 295 -13.56 -7.64 -28.53
C PRO A 295 -12.98 -7.92 -27.14
N MET A 296 -12.06 -8.88 -27.06
CA MET A 296 -11.40 -9.31 -25.82
C MET A 296 -10.18 -8.43 -25.56
N ARG A 297 -9.91 -8.13 -24.29
CA ARG A 297 -8.67 -7.52 -23.88
C ARG A 297 -7.56 -8.58 -23.80
N LEU A 298 -6.36 -8.18 -24.19
CA LEU A 298 -5.17 -9.01 -24.13
C LEU A 298 -4.43 -8.69 -22.83
N LEU A 299 -4.35 -9.64 -21.91
CA LEU A 299 -3.47 -9.57 -20.75
C LEU A 299 -2.06 -9.91 -21.21
N VAL A 300 -1.10 -9.02 -20.95
CA VAL A 300 0.32 -9.20 -21.23
C VAL A 300 1.08 -9.22 -19.91
N GLN A 301 1.96 -10.18 -19.73
CA GLN A 301 2.83 -10.35 -18.57
C GLN A 301 4.22 -10.75 -19.00
N ALA A 302 5.26 -10.09 -18.47
CA ALA A 302 6.64 -10.46 -18.70
C ALA A 302 7.45 -10.40 -17.40
N VAL A 303 8.41 -11.32 -17.29
CA VAL A 303 9.47 -11.30 -16.28
C VAL A 303 10.77 -11.42 -17.05
N GLY A 304 11.55 -10.33 -17.08
CA GLY A 304 12.65 -10.17 -17.99
C GLY A 304 12.21 -10.40 -19.44
N ALA A 305 12.97 -11.15 -20.22
CA ALA A 305 12.66 -11.49 -21.62
C ALA A 305 11.58 -12.59 -21.77
N ARG A 306 11.05 -13.12 -20.68
CA ARG A 306 10.02 -14.16 -20.75
C ARG A 306 8.63 -13.53 -20.80
N VAL A 307 8.11 -13.35 -21.99
CA VAL A 307 6.78 -12.75 -22.22
C VAL A 307 5.71 -13.83 -22.37
N ARG A 308 4.54 -13.59 -21.79
CA ARG A 308 3.32 -14.38 -21.97
C ARG A 308 2.16 -13.45 -22.20
N TYR A 309 1.20 -13.87 -23.03
CA TYR A 309 -0.05 -13.17 -23.20
C TYR A 309 -1.21 -14.13 -23.33
N GLN A 310 -2.40 -13.67 -22.96
CA GLN A 310 -3.65 -14.40 -23.13
C GLN A 310 -4.82 -13.44 -23.25
N TYR A 311 -5.85 -13.84 -24.00
CA TYR A 311 -7.11 -13.12 -23.97
C TYR A 311 -7.83 -13.44 -22.66
N ASP A 312 -8.24 -12.38 -21.92
CA ASP A 312 -8.86 -12.48 -20.61
C ASP A 312 -10.40 -12.45 -20.76
N ARG A 313 -10.98 -11.27 -20.90
CA ARG A 313 -12.43 -11.06 -21.00
C ARG A 313 -12.74 -9.93 -21.98
N PRO A 314 -14.00 -9.80 -22.44
CA PRO A 314 -14.43 -8.64 -23.24
C PRO A 314 -14.23 -7.33 -22.47
N TRP A 315 -13.94 -6.24 -23.19
CA TRP A 315 -13.91 -4.91 -22.62
C TRP A 315 -15.26 -4.48 -22.03
N GLY A 316 -16.38 -5.03 -22.55
CA GLY A 316 -17.74 -4.65 -22.13
C GLY A 316 -17.98 -3.15 -22.32
N ASP A 317 -18.60 -2.52 -21.30
CA ASP A 317 -18.85 -1.07 -21.26
C ASP A 317 -17.66 -0.25 -20.73
N GLN A 318 -16.54 -0.93 -20.39
CA GLN A 318 -15.34 -0.23 -19.91
C GLN A 318 -14.61 0.47 -21.05
N PRO A 319 -13.97 1.62 -20.78
CA PRO A 319 -13.12 2.29 -21.76
C PRO A 319 -12.05 1.32 -22.29
N ARG A 320 -11.90 1.29 -23.61
CA ARG A 320 -10.90 0.46 -24.29
C ARG A 320 -9.53 1.16 -24.20
N ILE A 321 -8.82 0.96 -23.08
CA ILE A 321 -7.54 1.61 -22.78
C ILE A 321 -6.47 0.53 -22.75
N SER A 322 -5.50 0.61 -23.66
CA SER A 322 -4.28 -0.18 -23.63
C SER A 322 -3.29 0.46 -22.70
N ARG A 323 -2.92 -0.25 -21.63
CA ARG A 323 -1.98 0.26 -20.63
C ARG A 323 -1.05 -0.86 -20.15
N LEU A 324 0.25 -0.56 -20.15
CA LEU A 324 1.28 -1.41 -19.58
C LEU A 324 1.98 -0.69 -18.42
N VAL A 325 2.26 -1.45 -17.37
CA VAL A 325 3.16 -1.08 -16.28
C VAL A 325 4.47 -1.79 -16.53
N VAL A 326 5.55 -1.01 -16.63
CA VAL A 326 6.92 -1.48 -16.87
C VAL A 326 7.74 -1.18 -15.63
N ILE A 327 8.37 -2.19 -15.07
CA ILE A 327 9.31 -2.07 -13.94
C ILE A 327 10.71 -2.41 -14.46
N ALA A 328 11.66 -1.53 -14.19
CA ALA A 328 13.06 -1.69 -14.59
C ALA A 328 14.01 -1.24 -13.47
N GLU A 329 15.26 -1.66 -13.52
CA GLU A 329 16.30 -1.20 -12.59
C GLU A 329 16.49 0.32 -12.64
N HIS A 330 16.64 0.91 -11.47
CA HIS A 330 16.88 2.35 -11.32
C HIS A 330 18.17 2.78 -12.07
N HIS A 331 18.20 4.00 -12.59
CA HIS A 331 19.27 4.56 -13.43
C HIS A 331 19.43 3.97 -14.85
N HIS A 332 18.70 2.92 -15.23
CA HIS A 332 18.73 2.37 -16.58
C HIS A 332 17.50 2.69 -17.41
N VAL A 333 16.54 3.43 -16.86
CA VAL A 333 15.24 3.70 -17.48
C VAL A 333 15.30 4.93 -18.40
N ASP A 334 15.44 4.71 -19.69
CA ASP A 334 15.09 5.75 -20.67
C ASP A 334 13.59 5.65 -21.03
N ARG A 335 12.76 6.44 -20.32
CA ARG A 335 11.30 6.49 -20.54
C ARG A 335 10.93 6.83 -21.98
N ALA A 336 11.75 7.63 -22.67
CA ALA A 336 11.51 7.99 -24.06
C ALA A 336 11.82 6.81 -24.99
N ALA A 337 12.91 6.08 -24.74
CA ALA A 337 13.26 4.88 -25.48
C ALA A 337 12.22 3.77 -25.29
N ILE A 338 11.76 3.55 -24.05
CA ILE A 338 10.70 2.56 -23.75
C ILE A 338 9.42 2.89 -24.53
N ARG A 339 8.94 4.13 -24.49
CA ARG A 339 7.76 4.58 -25.24
C ARG A 339 7.97 4.37 -26.75
N ALA A 340 9.11 4.79 -27.28
CA ALA A 340 9.40 4.65 -28.71
C ALA A 340 9.41 3.19 -29.19
N VAL A 341 9.96 2.27 -28.39
CA VAL A 341 10.01 0.84 -28.73
C VAL A 341 8.62 0.21 -28.65
N LEU A 342 7.79 0.61 -27.69
CA LEU A 342 6.43 0.10 -27.53
C LEU A 342 5.41 0.79 -28.47
N GLY A 343 5.81 1.84 -29.19
CA GLY A 343 4.94 2.57 -30.11
C GLY A 343 3.95 3.53 -29.42
N ALA A 344 4.33 4.08 -28.26
CA ALA A 344 3.51 4.97 -27.42
C ALA A 344 3.87 6.45 -27.60
#